data_f8bcd4892d5ac85d4078af5e43919bef
#
_entry.id   f8bcd4892d5ac85d4078af5e43919bef
#
_cell.length_a   1.000
_cell.length_b   1.000
_cell.length_c   1.000
_cell.angle_alpha   90.00
_cell.angle_beta   90.00
_cell.angle_gamma   90.00
#
_symmetry.space_group_name_H-M   'P 1'
#
loop_
_entity.id
_entity.type
_entity.pdbx_description
1 polymer ?
#
loop_
_entity_poly.entity_id
_entity_poly.type
_entity_poly.pdbx_seq_one_letter_code
_entity_poly.pdbx_strand_id
1 'polypeptide(L)'
;MILAVTVVFIVVMMEVVSRYIFHQSIAWGGEVCQTLLVWITFIGSAAALLTNDHMEINIVLDRIHSPAVKKLVLFIRELAILIFVCVGTAGGVKLVERTWNMTTTTLQIPAGVLYLAFPAGCALMIPVVLHNIYKLFAGKE
;
A
#
# COMPACT_ATOMS: atom_id res chain seq x y z
N MET A 1 8.19 8.34 -5.59
CA MET A 1 8.07 8.20 -4.14
C MET A 1 8.72 9.33 -3.37
N ILE A 2 9.98 9.66 -3.59
CA ILE A 2 10.71 10.74 -2.88
C ILE A 2 9.94 12.05 -2.89
N LEU A 3 9.46 12.48 -4.07
CA LEU A 3 8.71 13.73 -4.21
C LEU A 3 7.43 13.77 -3.37
N ALA A 4 6.69 12.66 -3.32
CA ALA A 4 5.46 12.58 -2.52
C ALA A 4 5.75 12.63 -1.01
N VAL A 5 6.80 11.95 -0.55
CA VAL A 5 7.23 12.01 0.85
C VAL A 5 7.71 13.43 1.20
N THR A 6 8.43 14.09 0.29
CA THR A 6 8.88 15.50 0.48
C THR A 6 7.68 16.44 0.63
N VAL A 7 6.65 16.28 -0.20
CA VAL A 7 5.41 17.09 -0.09
C VAL A 7 4.74 16.88 1.26
N VAL A 8 4.59 15.62 1.71
CA VAL A 8 4.03 15.33 3.05
C VAL A 8 4.85 15.99 4.14
N PHE A 9 6.19 15.91 4.07
CA PHE A 9 7.07 16.53 5.05
C PHE A 9 6.88 18.05 5.11
N ILE A 10 6.81 18.72 3.95
CA ILE A 10 6.60 20.17 3.88
C ILE A 10 5.24 20.55 4.48
N VAL A 11 4.17 19.82 4.14
CA VAL A 11 2.82 20.11 4.66
C VAL A 11 2.77 19.93 6.17
N VAL A 12 3.37 18.84 6.70
CA VAL A 12 3.44 18.61 8.16
C VAL A 12 4.24 19.71 8.86
N MET A 13 5.38 20.12 8.29
CA MET A 13 6.18 21.21 8.86
C MET A 13 5.40 22.53 8.85
N MET A 14 4.68 22.82 7.78
CA MET A 14 3.84 24.02 7.70
C MET A 14 2.72 23.99 8.74
N GLU A 15 2.10 22.82 8.96
CA GLU A 15 1.06 22.66 9.98
C GLU A 15 1.61 22.85 11.40
N VAL A 16 2.79 22.29 11.70
CA VAL A 16 3.46 22.44 13.00
C VAL A 16 3.80 23.91 13.25
N VAL A 17 4.42 24.57 12.28
CA VAL A 17 4.79 26.01 12.38
C VAL A 17 3.53 26.88 12.57
N SER A 18 2.49 26.64 11.80
CA SER A 18 1.23 27.36 11.93
C SER A 18 0.59 27.20 13.31
N ARG A 19 0.61 25.99 13.85
CA ARG A 19 0.05 25.67 15.16
C ARG A 19 0.81 26.33 16.31
N TYR A 20 2.14 26.30 16.26
CA TYR A 20 2.97 26.78 17.39
C TYR A 20 3.31 28.27 17.32
N ILE A 21 3.44 28.85 16.11
CA ILE A 21 3.79 30.27 15.94
C ILE A 21 2.53 31.13 15.80
N PHE A 22 1.60 30.69 14.97
CA PHE A 22 0.38 31.50 14.69
C PHE A 22 -0.81 31.13 15.57
N HIS A 23 -0.71 30.08 16.39
CA HIS A 23 -1.79 29.54 17.25
C HIS A 23 -3.07 29.21 16.45
N GLN A 24 -2.95 29.02 15.15
CA GLN A 24 -4.02 28.63 14.25
C GLN A 24 -3.70 27.26 13.64
N SER A 25 -4.55 26.26 13.89
CA SER A 25 -4.39 24.97 13.24
C SER A 25 -4.94 25.02 11.82
N ILE A 26 -4.14 24.55 10.87
CA ILE A 26 -4.57 24.35 9.48
C ILE A 26 -5.41 23.07 9.46
N ALA A 27 -6.73 23.21 9.55
CA ALA A 27 -7.63 22.07 9.70
C ALA A 27 -7.57 21.08 8.51
N TRP A 28 -7.28 21.55 7.29
CA TRP A 28 -7.19 20.72 6.09
C TRP A 28 -5.83 19.99 5.95
N GLY A 29 -4.79 20.44 6.64
CA GLY A 29 -3.44 19.85 6.54
C GLY A 29 -3.41 18.38 6.93
N GLY A 30 -4.05 18.04 8.04
CA GLY A 30 -4.15 16.66 8.51
C GLY A 30 -4.86 15.72 7.51
N GLU A 31 -5.96 16.15 6.88
CA GLU A 31 -6.70 15.36 5.89
C GLU A 31 -5.86 15.12 4.62
N VAL A 32 -5.12 16.14 4.16
CA VAL A 32 -4.21 16.03 3.02
C VAL A 32 -3.07 15.07 3.32
N CYS A 33 -2.41 15.22 4.48
CA CYS A 33 -1.32 14.32 4.88
C CYS A 33 -1.79 12.88 5.01
N GLN A 34 -2.94 12.64 5.63
CA GLN A 34 -3.51 11.31 5.76
C GLN A 34 -3.78 10.68 4.39
N THR A 35 -4.40 11.43 3.48
CA THR A 35 -4.69 10.95 2.13
C THR A 35 -3.42 10.60 1.37
N LEU A 36 -2.42 11.48 1.37
CA LEU A 36 -1.14 11.26 0.70
C LEU A 36 -0.39 10.06 1.28
N LEU A 37 -0.34 9.92 2.62
CA LEU A 37 0.33 8.79 3.26
C LEU A 37 -0.30 7.46 2.87
N VAL A 38 -1.63 7.37 2.85
CA VAL A 38 -2.35 6.15 2.44
C VAL A 38 -2.02 5.81 0.98
N TRP A 39 -2.09 6.79 0.07
CA TRP A 39 -1.74 6.59 -1.34
C TRP A 39 -0.28 6.16 -1.53
N ILE A 40 0.67 6.82 -0.86
CA ILE A 40 2.09 6.47 -0.90
C ILE A 40 2.32 5.04 -0.41
N THR A 41 1.66 4.66 0.68
CA THR A 41 1.80 3.32 1.27
C THR A 41 1.35 2.23 0.32
N PHE A 42 0.15 2.36 -0.28
CA PHE A 42 -0.39 1.31 -1.15
C PHE A 42 0.30 1.25 -2.50
N ILE A 43 0.61 2.39 -3.12
CA ILE A 43 1.39 2.42 -4.38
C ILE A 43 2.81 1.92 -4.11
N GLY A 44 3.39 2.27 -2.96
CA GLY A 44 4.71 1.83 -2.56
C GLY A 44 4.81 0.34 -2.30
N SER A 45 3.81 -0.22 -1.67
CA SER A 45 3.74 -1.66 -1.46
C SER A 45 3.63 -2.41 -2.79
N ALA A 46 2.85 -1.90 -3.74
CA ALA A 46 2.77 -2.47 -5.09
C ALA A 46 4.13 -2.38 -5.82
N ALA A 47 4.83 -1.26 -5.72
CA ALA A 47 6.16 -1.08 -6.31
C ALA A 47 7.22 -1.98 -5.66
N ALA A 48 7.17 -2.16 -4.33
CA ALA A 48 8.07 -3.06 -3.60
C ALA A 48 7.87 -4.54 -4.01
N LEU A 49 6.64 -4.94 -4.28
CA LEU A 49 6.34 -6.27 -4.82
C LEU A 49 6.95 -6.50 -6.22
N LEU A 50 7.02 -5.45 -7.06
CA LEU A 50 7.64 -5.53 -8.39
C LEU A 50 9.15 -5.76 -8.34
N THR A 51 9.84 -5.16 -7.36
CA THR A 51 11.30 -5.27 -7.23
C THR A 51 11.75 -6.59 -6.59
N ASN A 52 10.83 -7.45 -6.17
CA ASN A 52 11.13 -8.71 -5.44
C ASN A 52 12.06 -8.53 -4.22
N ASP A 53 12.16 -7.31 -3.71
CA ASP A 53 13.00 -6.96 -2.56
C ASP A 53 12.38 -7.40 -1.21
N HIS A 54 11.84 -8.61 -1.17
CA HIS A 54 11.45 -9.22 0.10
C HIS A 54 12.69 -9.81 0.79
N MET A 55 13.60 -8.92 1.20
CA MET A 55 14.84 -9.29 1.90
C MET A 55 14.61 -10.19 3.12
N GLU A 56 13.48 -10.04 3.79
CA GLU A 56 13.20 -10.80 5.01
C GLU A 56 13.02 -12.30 4.77
N ILE A 57 12.51 -12.69 3.62
CA ILE A 57 12.28 -14.12 3.32
C ILE A 57 13.56 -14.79 2.82
N ASN A 58 14.46 -14.05 2.20
CA ASN A 58 15.74 -14.60 1.77
C ASN A 58 16.55 -15.12 2.95
N ILE A 59 16.51 -14.47 4.10
CA ILE A 59 17.19 -14.92 5.33
C ILE A 59 16.64 -16.27 5.79
N VAL A 60 15.34 -16.48 5.71
CA VAL A 60 14.70 -17.75 6.07
C VAL A 60 14.99 -18.83 5.02
N LEU A 61 14.97 -18.45 3.74
CA LEU A 61 15.23 -19.36 2.62
C LEU A 61 16.69 -19.83 2.57
N ASP A 62 17.64 -18.98 2.99
CA ASP A 62 19.07 -19.34 3.04
C ASP A 62 19.36 -20.39 4.13
N ARG A 63 18.47 -20.51 5.13
CA ARG A 63 18.58 -21.51 6.19
C ARG A 63 17.98 -22.87 5.78
N ILE A 64 17.20 -22.90 4.70
CA ILE A 64 16.55 -24.12 4.20
C ILE A 64 17.41 -24.74 3.10
N HIS A 65 18.03 -25.88 3.41
CA HIS A 65 18.92 -26.60 2.49
C HIS A 65 18.18 -27.43 1.44
N SER A 66 16.87 -27.66 1.57
CA SER A 66 16.07 -28.46 0.65
C SER A 66 15.40 -27.62 -0.41
N PRO A 67 15.68 -27.81 -1.72
CA PRO A 67 15.07 -27.03 -2.80
C PRO A 67 13.56 -27.23 -2.90
N ALA A 68 13.04 -28.40 -2.53
CA ALA A 68 11.60 -28.68 -2.54
C ALA A 68 10.85 -27.89 -1.47
N VAL A 69 11.42 -27.78 -0.26
CA VAL A 69 10.84 -27.00 0.84
C VAL A 69 10.88 -25.52 0.52
N LYS A 70 11.95 -25.04 -0.13
CA LYS A 70 12.08 -23.67 -0.58
C LYS A 70 10.96 -23.28 -1.56
N LYS A 71 10.70 -24.12 -2.58
CA LYS A 71 9.59 -23.90 -3.52
C LYS A 71 8.22 -23.91 -2.84
N LEU A 72 8.01 -24.82 -1.89
CA LEU A 72 6.75 -24.90 -1.16
C LEU A 72 6.48 -23.64 -0.32
N VAL A 73 7.48 -23.14 0.39
CA VAL A 73 7.37 -21.92 1.19
C VAL A 73 7.08 -20.70 0.31
N LEU A 74 7.77 -20.57 -0.82
CA LEU A 74 7.52 -19.50 -1.78
C LEU A 74 6.10 -19.58 -2.35
N PHE A 75 5.63 -20.76 -2.70
CA PHE A 75 4.27 -20.93 -3.21
C PHE A 75 3.19 -20.58 -2.18
N ILE A 76 3.36 -21.02 -0.93
CA ILE A 76 2.44 -20.68 0.16
C ILE A 76 2.41 -19.15 0.38
N ARG A 77 3.57 -18.48 0.31
CA ARG A 77 3.68 -17.03 0.40
C ARG A 77 2.87 -16.33 -0.68
N GLU A 78 3.11 -16.66 -1.94
CA GLU A 78 2.43 -16.04 -3.07
C GLU A 78 0.91 -16.28 -3.02
N LEU A 79 0.50 -17.49 -2.62
CA LEU A 79 -0.90 -17.84 -2.45
C LEU A 79 -1.56 -17.01 -1.33
N ALA A 80 -0.89 -16.84 -0.21
CA ALA A 80 -1.38 -16.03 0.89
C ALA A 80 -1.54 -14.55 0.48
N ILE A 81 -0.56 -13.99 -0.24
CA ILE A 81 -0.62 -12.63 -0.78
C ILE A 81 -1.79 -12.51 -1.76
N LEU A 82 -1.96 -13.48 -2.67
CA LEU A 82 -3.04 -13.47 -3.65
C LEU A 82 -4.42 -13.46 -2.97
N ILE A 83 -4.63 -14.33 -1.98
CA ILE A 83 -5.89 -14.38 -1.22
C ILE A 83 -6.13 -13.03 -0.52
N PHE A 84 -5.12 -12.49 0.15
CA PHE A 84 -5.22 -11.20 0.84
C PHE A 84 -5.60 -10.07 -0.13
N VAL A 85 -4.94 -10.00 -1.28
CA VAL A 85 -5.15 -8.95 -2.28
C VAL A 85 -6.53 -9.07 -2.93
N CYS A 86 -7.00 -10.28 -3.23
CA CYS A 86 -8.34 -10.50 -3.78
C CYS A 86 -9.45 -10.12 -2.77
N VAL A 87 -9.33 -10.58 -1.53
CA VAL A 87 -10.28 -10.22 -0.46
C VAL A 87 -10.21 -8.72 -0.17
N GLY A 88 -9.00 -8.15 -0.13
CA GLY A 88 -8.77 -6.72 0.05
C GLY A 88 -9.41 -5.87 -1.04
N THR A 89 -9.25 -6.25 -2.31
CA THR A 89 -9.87 -5.55 -3.43
C THR A 89 -11.40 -5.59 -3.33
N ALA A 90 -11.99 -6.76 -3.10
CA ALA A 90 -13.44 -6.91 -2.99
C ALA A 90 -14.02 -6.15 -1.79
N GLY A 91 -13.35 -6.24 -0.63
CA GLY A 91 -13.73 -5.50 0.58
C GLY A 91 -13.54 -3.99 0.43
N GLY A 92 -12.44 -3.59 -0.19
CA GLY A 92 -12.11 -2.19 -0.44
C GLY A 92 -13.11 -1.50 -1.36
N VAL A 93 -13.55 -2.14 -2.44
CA VAL A 93 -14.60 -1.60 -3.32
C VAL A 93 -15.89 -1.36 -2.56
N LYS A 94 -16.35 -2.33 -1.76
CA LYS A 94 -17.56 -2.17 -0.93
C LYS A 94 -17.41 -1.03 0.09
N LEU A 95 -16.22 -0.85 0.64
CA LEU A 95 -15.93 0.24 1.57
C LEU A 95 -16.04 1.60 0.85
N VAL A 96 -15.45 1.72 -0.34
CA VAL A 96 -15.51 2.92 -1.16
C VAL A 96 -16.97 3.27 -1.52
N GLU A 97 -17.77 2.29 -1.95
CA GLU A 97 -19.19 2.50 -2.26
C GLU A 97 -19.97 3.05 -1.06
N ARG A 98 -19.73 2.51 0.14
CA ARG A 98 -20.40 2.97 1.37
C ARG A 98 -19.98 4.36 1.81
N THR A 99 -18.72 4.71 1.60
CA THR A 99 -18.13 5.97 2.07
C THR A 99 -18.15 7.08 1.01
N TRP A 100 -18.61 6.76 -0.22
CA TRP A 100 -18.64 7.73 -1.31
C TRP A 100 -19.48 8.96 -1.02
N ASN A 101 -20.62 8.76 -0.34
CA ASN A 101 -21.54 9.83 0.03
C ASN A 101 -21.15 10.53 1.37
N MET A 102 -20.11 10.05 2.05
CA MET A 102 -19.57 10.69 3.24
C MET A 102 -18.54 11.72 2.83
N THR A 103 -18.69 12.94 3.29
CA THR A 103 -17.71 14.01 3.07
C THR A 103 -16.76 14.12 4.25
N THR A 104 -15.49 14.46 3.98
CA THR A 104 -14.53 14.80 5.01
C THR A 104 -14.92 16.09 5.69
N THR A 105 -14.53 16.25 6.95
CA THR A 105 -14.99 17.35 7.81
C THR A 105 -14.51 18.72 7.35
N THR A 106 -13.33 18.78 6.73
CA THR A 106 -12.66 20.07 6.44
C THR A 106 -12.64 20.40 4.95
N LEU A 107 -12.21 19.44 4.12
CA LEU A 107 -12.10 19.64 2.67
C LEU A 107 -13.42 19.38 1.94
N GLN A 108 -14.41 18.78 2.62
CA GLN A 108 -15.69 18.35 2.02
C GLN A 108 -15.53 17.47 0.77
N ILE A 109 -14.39 16.77 0.68
CA ILE A 109 -14.12 15.80 -0.38
C ILE A 109 -14.79 14.46 0.00
N PRO A 110 -15.31 13.68 -0.95
CA PRO A 110 -15.83 12.36 -0.67
C PRO A 110 -14.78 11.50 0.04
N ALA A 111 -15.10 10.96 1.22
CA ALA A 111 -14.18 10.10 1.97
C ALA A 111 -13.76 8.86 1.16
N GLY A 112 -14.56 8.48 0.17
CA GLY A 112 -14.24 7.42 -0.77
C GLY A 112 -12.90 7.61 -1.48
N VAL A 113 -12.43 8.84 -1.72
CA VAL A 113 -11.13 9.12 -2.35
C VAL A 113 -9.97 8.62 -1.50
N LEU A 114 -10.06 8.78 -0.18
CA LEU A 114 -9.08 8.25 0.77
C LEU A 114 -9.06 6.71 0.74
N TYR A 115 -10.24 6.11 0.80
CA TYR A 115 -10.35 4.65 0.85
C TYR A 115 -10.10 3.96 -0.49
N LEU A 116 -10.22 4.71 -1.61
CA LEU A 116 -9.97 4.19 -2.95
C LEU A 116 -8.50 3.78 -3.16
N ALA A 117 -7.56 4.37 -2.43
CA ALA A 117 -6.15 4.00 -2.47
C ALA A 117 -5.93 2.52 -2.12
N PHE A 118 -6.73 1.96 -1.20
CA PHE A 118 -6.61 0.56 -0.78
C PHE A 118 -6.95 -0.43 -1.90
N PRO A 119 -8.16 -0.43 -2.49
CA PRO A 119 -8.47 -1.34 -3.58
C PRO A 119 -7.64 -1.07 -4.84
N ALA A 120 -7.25 0.18 -5.11
CA ALA A 120 -6.37 0.51 -6.23
C ALA A 120 -4.98 -0.11 -6.05
N GLY A 121 -4.37 0.03 -4.87
CA GLY A 121 -3.08 -0.60 -4.56
C GLY A 121 -3.16 -2.13 -4.63
N CYS A 122 -4.21 -2.72 -4.06
CA CYS A 122 -4.43 -4.16 -4.16
C CYS A 122 -4.59 -4.62 -5.62
N ALA A 123 -5.37 -3.90 -6.42
CA ALA A 123 -5.55 -4.24 -7.84
C ALA A 123 -4.23 -4.20 -8.63
N LEU A 124 -3.34 -3.25 -8.33
CA LEU A 124 -2.01 -3.17 -8.92
C LEU A 124 -1.08 -4.34 -8.50
N MET A 125 -1.32 -4.93 -7.32
CA MET A 125 -0.55 -6.08 -6.85
C MET A 125 -0.94 -7.39 -7.53
N ILE A 126 -2.21 -7.55 -7.97
CA ILE A 126 -2.70 -8.80 -8.58
C ILE A 126 -1.82 -9.27 -9.74
N PRO A 127 -1.55 -8.46 -10.79
CA PRO A 127 -0.76 -8.91 -11.92
C PRO A 127 0.68 -9.25 -11.52
N VAL A 128 1.23 -8.58 -10.51
CA VAL A 128 2.59 -8.85 -10.02
C VAL A 128 2.66 -10.22 -9.35
N VAL A 129 1.71 -10.53 -8.47
CA VAL A 129 1.64 -11.82 -7.79
C VAL A 129 1.42 -12.97 -8.78
N LEU A 130 0.52 -12.78 -9.76
CA LEU A 130 0.31 -13.76 -10.82
C LEU A 130 1.57 -14.01 -11.65
N HIS A 131 2.31 -12.95 -11.98
CA HIS A 131 3.58 -13.06 -12.68
C HIS A 131 4.63 -13.84 -11.85
N ASN A 132 4.72 -13.57 -10.56
CA ASN A 132 5.64 -14.26 -9.65
C ASN A 132 5.30 -15.76 -9.52
N ILE A 133 4.01 -16.10 -9.41
CA ILE A 133 3.54 -17.49 -9.40
C ILE A 133 3.93 -18.18 -10.72
N TYR A 134 3.68 -17.52 -11.85
CA TYR A 134 4.05 -18.07 -13.15
C TYR A 134 5.56 -18.33 -13.27
N LYS A 135 6.39 -17.38 -12.83
CA LYS A 135 7.85 -17.52 -12.81
C LYS A 135 8.31 -18.69 -11.94
N LEU A 136 7.68 -18.90 -10.79
CA LEU A 136 7.96 -20.00 -9.87
C LEU A 136 7.71 -21.38 -10.52
N PHE A 137 6.65 -21.51 -11.33
CA PHE A 137 6.33 -22.73 -12.05
C PHE A 137 7.15 -22.91 -13.33
N ALA A 138 7.52 -21.82 -14.00
CA ALA A 138 8.32 -21.85 -15.23
C ALA A 138 9.80 -22.21 -14.99
N GLY A 139 10.23 -22.31 -13.72
CA GLY A 139 11.60 -22.71 -13.36
C GLY A 139 12.69 -21.74 -13.82
N LYS A 140 12.35 -20.50 -14.14
CA LYS A 140 13.32 -19.44 -14.48
C LYS A 140 13.66 -18.68 -13.19
N GLU A 141 14.72 -19.14 -12.52
CA GLU A 141 15.46 -18.34 -11.56
C GLU A 141 16.25 -17.25 -12.25
#